data_dd77000ceb27872d8fd9567cf1971a2b
#
_entry.id   dd77000ceb27872d8fd9567cf1971a2b
#
_cell.length_a   1.000
_cell.length_b   1.000
_cell.length_c   1.000
_cell.angle_alpha   90.00
_cell.angle_beta   90.00
_cell.angle_gamma   90.00
#
_symmetry.space_group_name_H-M   'P 1'
#
loop_
_entity.id
_entity.type
_entity.pdbx_description
1 polymer ?
#
loop_
_entity_poly.entity_id
_entity_poly.type
_entity_poly.pdbx_seq_one_letter_code
_entity_poly.pdbx_strand_id
1 'polypeptide(L)'
;MDWPVTRRWLYALKPASWPKLVVPTIVGQALGSHATGDLDGEAVAIGALFTVADLSFVVLLNDWGDREVDAIKRRMFPDGCSPKTIPDGILSARAVLSGGLLAGVVAVVIAMLGGAWLGRDGLGVAALILLALFVAYSLPPARLNYRGGGELLEMIGVGIALPTFHSYLQGGVVSPVAAGLLPGFSMLSLASAIASGLADEQSDRAGGKTTVVTLVGNPLARRLVEACVALGIALWLLAPLTGLVGFLPAWGGALTALWHRRALVRSSDAARSNAFADQKVYKGHLHAAIWNGGLVAATLLGLEPLWA
;
A
#
# COMPACT_ATOMS: atom_id res chain seq x y z
N MET A 1 5.48 -2.05 30.05
CA MET A 1 6.56 -2.57 29.17
C MET A 1 7.75 -1.63 29.27
N ASP A 2 8.90 -2.11 29.79
CA ASP A 2 10.11 -1.28 29.95
C ASP A 2 10.98 -1.22 28.71
N TRP A 3 10.36 -1.00 27.57
CA TRP A 3 11.10 -0.86 26.31
C TRP A 3 11.72 0.54 26.22
N PRO A 4 12.96 0.66 25.67
CA PRO A 4 13.55 1.94 25.32
C PRO A 4 12.65 2.71 24.34
N VAL A 5 12.71 4.04 24.39
CA VAL A 5 11.88 4.92 23.55
C VAL A 5 12.02 4.58 22.06
N THR A 6 13.24 4.35 21.60
CA THR A 6 13.55 3.96 20.21
C THR A 6 12.81 2.67 19.80
N ARG A 7 12.80 1.65 20.65
CA ARG A 7 12.11 0.39 20.39
C ARG A 7 10.60 0.56 20.30
N ARG A 8 10.01 1.43 21.16
CA ARG A 8 8.57 1.72 21.12
C ARG A 8 8.17 2.38 19.80
N TRP A 9 8.96 3.34 19.31
CA TRP A 9 8.72 3.99 18.02
C TRP A 9 8.94 3.06 16.84
N LEU A 10 10.02 2.28 16.81
CA LEU A 10 10.24 1.26 15.78
C LEU A 10 9.09 0.26 15.71
N TYR A 11 8.55 -0.13 16.87
CA TYR A 11 7.38 -0.99 16.92
C TYR A 11 6.15 -0.31 16.31
N ALA A 12 5.89 0.94 16.68
CA ALA A 12 4.75 1.72 16.20
C ALA A 12 4.82 1.98 14.67
N LEU A 13 6.01 2.12 14.10
CA LEU A 13 6.23 2.30 12.66
C LEU A 13 6.01 1.03 11.83
N LYS A 14 5.86 -0.15 12.46
CA LYS A 14 5.52 -1.43 11.81
C LYS A 14 6.36 -1.74 10.55
N PRO A 15 7.69 -1.90 10.64
CA PRO A 15 8.53 -2.09 9.44
C PRO A 15 8.11 -3.23 8.52
N ALA A 16 7.47 -4.28 9.07
CA ALA A 16 6.94 -5.39 8.29
C ALA A 16 5.83 -5.00 7.29
N SER A 17 5.20 -3.84 7.45
CA SER A 17 4.18 -3.31 6.53
C SER A 17 4.74 -2.38 5.45
N TRP A 18 6.00 -1.96 5.56
CA TRP A 18 6.62 -0.99 4.65
C TRP A 18 6.63 -1.37 3.17
N PRO A 19 6.79 -2.66 2.78
CA PRO A 19 6.73 -3.03 1.37
C PRO A 19 5.44 -2.61 0.67
N LYS A 20 4.35 -2.39 1.43
CA LYS A 20 3.07 -1.93 0.90
C LYS A 20 3.14 -0.55 0.22
N LEU A 21 4.04 0.34 0.66
CA LEU A 21 4.28 1.64 0.04
C LEU A 21 5.63 1.70 -0.72
N VAL A 22 6.64 0.95 -0.30
CA VAL A 22 7.93 0.89 -0.98
C VAL A 22 7.83 0.31 -2.39
N VAL A 23 7.03 -0.74 -2.58
CA VAL A 23 6.86 -1.34 -3.93
C VAL A 23 6.19 -0.38 -4.90
N PRO A 24 5.04 0.28 -4.57
CA PRO A 24 4.48 1.34 -5.43
C PRO A 24 5.46 2.48 -5.72
N THR A 25 6.28 2.88 -4.74
CA THR A 25 7.35 3.87 -4.94
C THR A 25 8.32 3.41 -6.02
N ILE A 26 8.83 2.18 -5.93
CA ILE A 26 9.76 1.62 -6.93
C ILE A 26 9.10 1.52 -8.31
N VAL A 27 7.83 1.10 -8.39
CA VAL A 27 7.07 1.10 -9.65
C VAL A 27 6.98 2.50 -10.22
N GLY A 28 6.67 3.51 -9.41
CA GLY A 28 6.61 4.90 -9.83
C GLY A 28 7.96 5.43 -10.32
N GLN A 29 9.04 5.17 -9.58
CA GLN A 29 10.39 5.55 -9.99
C GLN A 29 10.78 4.92 -11.34
N ALA A 30 10.47 3.64 -11.54
CA ALA A 30 10.71 2.96 -12.82
C ALA A 30 9.90 3.56 -13.98
N LEU A 31 8.63 3.93 -13.74
CA LEU A 31 7.79 4.62 -14.73
C LEU A 31 8.40 5.97 -15.15
N GLY A 32 8.88 6.75 -14.18
CA GLY A 32 9.51 8.05 -14.45
C GLY A 32 10.85 7.92 -15.18
N SER A 33 11.71 7.00 -14.72
CA SER A 33 12.99 6.69 -15.36
C SER A 33 12.81 6.19 -16.80
N HIS A 34 11.86 5.31 -17.05
CA HIS A 34 11.55 4.84 -18.40
C HIS A 34 11.11 5.99 -19.32
N ALA A 35 10.31 6.95 -18.82
CA ALA A 35 9.82 8.07 -19.62
C ALA A 35 10.93 9.02 -20.08
N THR A 36 12.02 9.13 -19.30
CA THR A 36 13.15 10.00 -19.60
C THR A 36 14.37 9.27 -20.17
N GLY A 37 14.39 7.94 -20.07
CA GLY A 37 15.54 7.11 -20.44
C GLY A 37 16.70 7.20 -19.43
N ASP A 38 16.50 7.87 -18.28
CA ASP A 38 17.53 8.07 -17.25
C ASP A 38 16.97 7.86 -15.84
N LEU A 39 17.83 7.42 -14.93
CA LEU A 39 17.53 7.24 -13.51
C LEU A 39 18.21 8.37 -12.71
N ASP A 40 17.43 9.39 -12.36
CA ASP A 40 17.88 10.49 -11.52
C ASP A 40 18.05 10.02 -10.05
N GLY A 41 19.31 9.92 -9.61
CA GLY A 41 19.66 9.49 -8.26
C GLY A 41 19.19 10.45 -7.16
N GLU A 42 19.09 11.75 -7.44
CA GLU A 42 18.59 12.75 -6.48
C GLU A 42 17.07 12.56 -6.31
N ALA A 43 16.35 12.35 -7.39
CA ALA A 43 14.92 12.05 -7.34
C ALA A 43 14.65 10.73 -6.59
N VAL A 44 15.49 9.70 -6.76
CA VAL A 44 15.40 8.45 -5.97
C VAL A 44 15.59 8.73 -4.49
N ALA A 45 16.62 9.51 -4.10
CA ALA A 45 16.91 9.85 -2.71
C ALA A 45 15.76 10.66 -2.07
N ILE A 46 15.27 11.69 -2.75
CA ILE A 46 14.12 12.50 -2.30
C ILE A 46 12.87 11.64 -2.18
N GLY A 47 12.62 10.76 -3.15
CA GLY A 47 11.51 9.83 -3.15
C GLY A 47 11.57 8.84 -1.98
N ALA A 48 12.74 8.33 -1.65
CA ALA A 48 12.94 7.45 -0.49
C ALA A 48 12.67 8.19 0.83
N LEU A 49 13.17 9.42 1.00
CA LEU A 49 12.89 10.25 2.18
C LEU A 49 11.40 10.56 2.31
N PHE A 50 10.75 10.96 1.21
CA PHE A 50 9.30 11.16 1.17
C PHE A 50 8.55 9.90 1.60
N THR A 51 8.89 8.74 1.02
CA THR A 51 8.23 7.46 1.32
C THR A 51 8.36 7.09 2.79
N VAL A 52 9.50 7.31 3.43
CA VAL A 52 9.67 7.04 4.88
C VAL A 52 8.78 7.97 5.71
N ALA A 53 8.69 9.24 5.35
CA ALA A 53 7.82 10.21 6.04
C ALA A 53 6.33 9.87 5.84
N ASP A 54 5.91 9.56 4.61
CA ASP A 54 4.54 9.17 4.26
C ASP A 54 4.14 7.84 4.94
N LEU A 55 5.01 6.83 4.94
CA LEU A 55 4.82 5.60 5.71
C LEU A 55 4.59 5.86 7.19
N SER A 56 5.39 6.74 7.78
CA SER A 56 5.27 7.10 9.19
C SER A 56 3.93 7.79 9.45
N PHE A 57 3.54 8.73 8.59
CA PHE A 57 2.24 9.39 8.63
C PHE A 57 1.09 8.40 8.56
N VAL A 58 1.07 7.53 7.53
CA VAL A 58 0.01 6.54 7.29
C VAL A 58 -0.13 5.58 8.46
N VAL A 59 0.97 4.98 8.92
CA VAL A 59 0.95 3.95 9.97
C VAL A 59 0.53 4.52 11.31
N LEU A 60 1.08 5.67 11.69
CA LEU A 60 0.77 6.28 13.00
C LEU A 60 -0.66 6.81 13.05
N LEU A 61 -1.13 7.49 12.00
CA LEU A 61 -2.50 8.00 11.99
C LEU A 61 -3.54 6.88 11.85
N ASN A 62 -3.21 5.79 11.16
CA ASN A 62 -4.08 4.61 11.15
C ASN A 62 -4.21 4.00 12.57
N ASP A 63 -3.11 3.84 13.30
CA ASP A 63 -3.14 3.34 14.69
C ASP A 63 -3.95 4.28 15.61
N TRP A 64 -3.85 5.58 15.40
CA TRP A 64 -4.64 6.55 16.15
C TRP A 64 -6.12 6.48 15.77
N GLY A 65 -6.44 6.40 14.49
CA GLY A 65 -7.80 6.31 13.97
C GLY A 65 -8.52 5.05 14.41
N ASP A 66 -7.81 3.92 14.44
CA ASP A 66 -8.37 2.60 14.75
C ASP A 66 -8.22 2.18 16.22
N ARG A 67 -7.70 3.04 17.12
CA ARG A 67 -7.40 2.72 18.52
C ARG A 67 -8.56 2.06 19.29
N GLU A 68 -9.80 2.43 18.98
CA GLU A 68 -10.99 1.89 19.66
C GLU A 68 -11.30 0.47 19.18
N VAL A 69 -11.27 0.24 17.87
CA VAL A 69 -11.47 -1.09 17.27
C VAL A 69 -10.29 -2.01 17.62
N ASP A 70 -9.07 -1.48 17.64
CA ASP A 70 -7.89 -2.21 18.11
C ASP A 70 -8.01 -2.63 19.58
N ALA A 71 -8.60 -1.81 20.44
CA ALA A 71 -8.90 -2.18 21.84
C ALA A 71 -9.98 -3.26 21.92
N ILE A 72 -11.01 -3.23 21.05
CA ILE A 72 -12.00 -4.29 20.94
C ILE A 72 -11.32 -5.59 20.51
N LYS A 73 -10.50 -5.55 19.46
CA LYS A 73 -9.77 -6.73 18.97
C LYS A 73 -8.87 -7.34 20.04
N ARG A 74 -8.16 -6.51 20.82
CA ARG A 74 -7.32 -6.97 21.92
C ARG A 74 -8.12 -7.69 22.99
N ARG A 75 -9.31 -7.17 23.36
CA ARG A 75 -10.19 -7.83 24.33
C ARG A 75 -10.77 -9.15 23.81
N MET A 76 -11.15 -9.22 22.53
CA MET A 76 -11.71 -10.42 21.91
C MET A 76 -10.67 -11.53 21.74
N PHE A 77 -9.43 -11.16 21.43
CA PHE A 77 -8.35 -12.09 21.07
C PHE A 77 -7.05 -11.73 21.81
N PRO A 78 -6.99 -11.91 23.15
CA PRO A 78 -5.83 -11.49 23.95
C PRO A 78 -4.51 -12.11 23.47
N ASP A 79 -4.55 -13.39 23.09
CA ASP A 79 -3.39 -14.16 22.62
C ASP A 79 -3.34 -14.33 21.10
N GLY A 80 -4.44 -14.06 20.41
CA GLY A 80 -4.59 -14.31 18.96
C GLY A 80 -4.20 -13.15 18.06
N CYS A 81 -4.03 -11.93 18.58
CA CYS A 81 -3.64 -10.79 17.78
C CYS A 81 -2.25 -10.27 18.17
N SER A 82 -1.58 -9.64 17.19
CA SER A 82 -0.31 -8.93 17.43
C SER A 82 -0.53 -7.81 18.45
N PRO A 83 0.51 -7.40 19.21
CA PRO A 83 0.44 -6.23 20.08
C PRO A 83 -0.05 -4.99 19.34
N LYS A 84 -0.81 -4.13 20.03
CA LYS A 84 -1.42 -2.93 19.51
C LYS A 84 -0.79 -1.69 20.17
N THR A 85 -0.28 -0.76 19.38
CA THR A 85 0.54 0.36 19.86
C THR A 85 -0.11 1.14 21.01
N ILE A 86 -1.36 1.56 20.84
CA ILE A 86 -2.09 2.37 21.83
C ILE A 86 -2.77 1.50 22.90
N PRO A 87 -3.56 0.47 22.54
CA PRO A 87 -4.26 -0.36 23.55
C PRO A 87 -3.32 -1.04 24.54
N ASP A 88 -2.11 -1.43 24.12
CA ASP A 88 -1.13 -2.10 24.97
C ASP A 88 -0.21 -1.11 25.72
N GLY A 89 -0.47 0.20 25.63
CA GLY A 89 0.30 1.23 26.33
C GLY A 89 1.75 1.38 25.84
N ILE A 90 2.07 0.95 24.61
CA ILE A 90 3.42 1.07 24.03
C ILE A 90 3.76 2.55 23.82
N LEU A 91 2.83 3.29 23.19
CA LEU A 91 2.85 4.75 23.08
C LEU A 91 1.47 5.31 23.43
N SER A 92 1.44 6.53 23.97
CA SER A 92 0.18 7.23 24.23
C SER A 92 -0.49 7.66 22.91
N ALA A 93 -1.82 7.77 22.92
CA ALA A 93 -2.57 8.23 21.74
C ALA A 93 -2.12 9.64 21.28
N ARG A 94 -1.74 10.52 22.22
CA ARG A 94 -1.19 11.85 21.89
C ARG A 94 0.17 11.76 21.18
N ALA A 95 1.06 10.89 21.67
CA ALA A 95 2.37 10.70 21.03
C ALA A 95 2.23 10.15 19.59
N VAL A 96 1.34 9.17 19.40
CA VAL A 96 1.08 8.59 18.07
C VAL A 96 0.48 9.63 17.13
N LEU A 97 -0.51 10.41 17.57
CA LEU A 97 -1.12 11.47 16.77
C LEU A 97 -0.08 12.55 16.39
N SER A 98 0.65 13.09 17.38
CA SER A 98 1.63 14.14 17.10
C SER A 98 2.79 13.65 16.22
N GLY A 99 3.25 12.41 16.42
CA GLY A 99 4.26 11.80 15.53
C GLY A 99 3.75 11.63 14.11
N GLY A 100 2.51 11.19 13.93
CA GLY A 100 1.89 11.08 12.60
C GLY A 100 1.73 12.44 11.91
N LEU A 101 1.22 13.45 12.61
CA LEU A 101 1.07 14.79 12.04
C LEU A 101 2.44 15.41 11.66
N LEU A 102 3.44 15.26 12.52
CA LEU A 102 4.81 15.70 12.22
C LEU A 102 5.36 15.00 10.97
N ALA A 103 5.16 13.70 10.86
CA ALA A 103 5.59 12.94 9.67
C ALA A 103 4.90 13.44 8.40
N GLY A 104 3.61 13.78 8.46
CA GLY A 104 2.88 14.38 7.33
C GLY A 104 3.45 15.75 6.93
N VAL A 105 3.74 16.62 7.90
CA VAL A 105 4.40 17.91 7.63
C VAL A 105 5.76 17.69 6.98
N VAL A 106 6.58 16.77 7.50
CA VAL A 106 7.89 16.44 6.94
C VAL A 106 7.76 15.92 5.51
N ALA A 107 6.79 15.04 5.21
CA ALA A 107 6.55 14.55 3.86
C ALA A 107 6.25 15.69 2.87
N VAL A 108 5.37 16.64 3.25
CA VAL A 108 5.04 17.81 2.41
C VAL A 108 6.26 18.70 2.21
N VAL A 109 7.03 18.97 3.26
CA VAL A 109 8.26 19.79 3.18
C VAL A 109 9.29 19.14 2.24
N ILE A 110 9.50 17.81 2.37
CA ILE A 110 10.40 17.08 1.45
C ILE A 110 9.91 17.20 0.01
N ALA A 111 8.60 17.03 -0.24
CA ALA A 111 8.04 17.16 -1.58
C ALA A 111 8.17 18.60 -2.15
N MET A 112 7.94 19.62 -1.33
CA MET A 112 8.09 21.02 -1.74
C MET A 112 9.55 21.37 -2.05
N LEU A 113 10.47 21.06 -1.15
CA LEU A 113 11.90 21.36 -1.33
C LEU A 113 12.51 20.52 -2.46
N GLY A 114 12.15 19.23 -2.52
CA GLY A 114 12.59 18.35 -3.60
C GLY A 114 12.03 18.79 -4.96
N GLY A 115 10.76 19.21 -5.01
CA GLY A 115 10.16 19.77 -6.22
C GLY A 115 10.87 21.03 -6.71
N ALA A 116 11.17 21.97 -5.80
CA ALA A 116 11.94 23.17 -6.12
C ALA A 116 13.36 22.84 -6.59
N TRP A 117 14.02 21.88 -5.93
CA TRP A 117 15.37 21.44 -6.28
C TRP A 117 15.46 20.80 -7.66
N LEU A 118 14.50 19.91 -7.98
CA LEU A 118 14.49 19.17 -9.25
C LEU A 118 13.75 19.89 -10.38
N GLY A 119 13.18 21.08 -10.13
CA GLY A 119 12.33 21.76 -11.11
C GLY A 119 11.02 21.00 -11.40
N ARG A 120 10.44 20.35 -10.40
CA ARG A 120 9.18 19.58 -10.49
C ARG A 120 8.03 20.36 -9.84
N ASP A 121 7.44 21.27 -10.60
CA ASP A 121 6.37 22.15 -10.12
C ASP A 121 5.14 21.33 -9.66
N GLY A 122 4.50 21.78 -8.56
CA GLY A 122 3.30 21.16 -8.03
C GLY A 122 3.52 19.89 -7.19
N LEU A 123 4.76 19.41 -6.99
CA LEU A 123 5.04 18.21 -6.21
C LEU A 123 4.54 18.30 -4.76
N GLY A 124 4.65 19.49 -4.14
CA GLY A 124 4.08 19.73 -2.80
C GLY A 124 2.56 19.62 -2.76
N VAL A 125 1.86 20.07 -3.82
CA VAL A 125 0.40 19.94 -3.95
C VAL A 125 0.03 18.46 -4.15
N ALA A 126 0.78 17.73 -4.97
CA ALA A 126 0.57 16.29 -5.16
C ALA A 126 0.76 15.51 -3.85
N ALA A 127 1.76 15.87 -3.03
CA ALA A 127 1.93 15.31 -1.70
C ALA A 127 0.73 15.60 -0.78
N LEU A 128 0.22 16.84 -0.76
CA LEU A 128 -0.98 17.17 0.00
C LEU A 128 -2.20 16.35 -0.43
N ILE A 129 -2.36 16.09 -1.73
CA ILE A 129 -3.44 15.23 -2.24
C ILE A 129 -3.28 13.79 -1.73
N LEU A 130 -2.07 13.22 -1.76
CA LEU A 130 -1.79 11.89 -1.22
C LEU A 130 -2.13 11.80 0.27
N LEU A 131 -1.68 12.76 1.07
CA LEU A 131 -1.99 12.79 2.49
C LEU A 131 -3.50 12.98 2.73
N ALA A 132 -4.18 13.81 1.93
CA ALA A 132 -5.62 14.03 2.01
C ALA A 132 -6.43 12.76 1.70
N LEU A 133 -6.01 11.95 0.74
CA LEU A 133 -6.62 10.64 0.46
C LEU A 133 -6.57 9.75 1.71
N PHE A 134 -5.42 9.72 2.40
CA PHE A 134 -5.28 8.94 3.62
C PHE A 134 -6.08 9.54 4.80
N VAL A 135 -6.14 10.87 4.93
CA VAL A 135 -7.00 11.53 5.92
C VAL A 135 -8.47 11.16 5.68
N ALA A 136 -8.94 11.21 4.43
CA ALA A 136 -10.29 10.79 4.07
C ALA A 136 -10.55 9.29 4.33
N TYR A 137 -9.53 8.45 4.18
CA TYR A 137 -9.58 7.03 4.52
C TYR A 137 -9.76 6.81 6.03
N SER A 138 -8.93 7.42 6.87
CA SER A 138 -8.78 7.02 8.28
C SER A 138 -9.47 7.96 9.28
N LEU A 139 -9.64 9.25 8.96
CA LEU A 139 -10.01 10.27 9.93
C LEU A 139 -11.38 10.90 9.67
N PRO A 140 -12.11 11.36 10.74
CA PRO A 140 -13.30 12.17 10.56
C PRO A 140 -13.01 13.49 9.78
N PRO A 141 -13.97 14.04 9.05
CA PRO A 141 -15.38 13.62 8.97
C PRO A 141 -15.64 12.47 7.97
N ALA A 142 -14.75 12.22 7.01
CA ALA A 142 -14.99 11.24 5.95
C ALA A 142 -14.87 9.80 6.49
N ARG A 143 -13.71 9.42 7.04
CA ARG A 143 -13.43 8.13 7.69
C ARG A 143 -13.98 6.95 6.87
N LEU A 144 -13.62 6.89 5.58
CA LEU A 144 -14.25 5.97 4.63
C LEU A 144 -13.94 4.50 4.91
N ASN A 145 -12.85 4.20 5.64
CA ASN A 145 -12.56 2.85 6.15
C ASN A 145 -13.61 2.33 7.16
N TYR A 146 -14.47 3.21 7.69
CA TYR A 146 -15.61 2.86 8.54
C TYR A 146 -16.96 2.88 7.81
N ARG A 147 -17.02 3.36 6.56
CA ARG A 147 -18.25 3.63 5.83
C ARG A 147 -18.37 2.89 4.50
N GLY A 148 -17.50 1.93 4.24
CA GLY A 148 -17.57 1.08 3.03
C GLY A 148 -16.86 1.62 1.80
N GLY A 149 -15.92 2.56 1.95
CA GLY A 149 -15.13 3.10 0.84
C GLY A 149 -13.61 3.00 1.03
N GLY A 150 -13.18 2.39 2.14
CA GLY A 150 -11.79 2.34 2.52
C GLY A 150 -10.93 1.58 1.50
N GLU A 151 -11.36 0.41 1.08
CA GLU A 151 -10.61 -0.43 0.15
C GLU A 151 -10.41 0.24 -1.22
N LEU A 152 -11.40 1.03 -1.68
CA LEU A 152 -11.27 1.79 -2.92
C LEU A 152 -10.29 2.96 -2.77
N LEU A 153 -10.32 3.68 -1.63
CA LEU A 153 -9.34 4.74 -1.37
C LEU A 153 -7.92 4.19 -1.24
N GLU A 154 -7.75 3.03 -0.60
CA GLU A 154 -6.45 2.38 -0.52
C GLU A 154 -5.95 1.95 -1.90
N MET A 155 -6.83 1.39 -2.74
CA MET A 155 -6.53 1.07 -4.14
C MET A 155 -6.06 2.32 -4.91
N ILE A 156 -6.79 3.43 -4.81
CA ILE A 156 -6.45 4.68 -5.48
C ILE A 156 -5.12 5.24 -4.95
N GLY A 157 -4.97 5.32 -3.62
CA GLY A 157 -3.76 5.86 -2.99
C GLY A 157 -2.51 5.06 -3.32
N VAL A 158 -2.56 3.75 -3.07
CA VAL A 158 -1.40 2.85 -3.20
C VAL A 158 -1.21 2.35 -4.64
N GLY A 159 -2.31 2.08 -5.35
CA GLY A 159 -2.25 1.49 -6.70
C GLY A 159 -2.11 2.49 -7.83
N ILE A 160 -2.45 3.77 -7.61
CA ILE A 160 -2.44 4.79 -8.67
C ILE A 160 -1.68 6.04 -8.21
N ALA A 161 -2.14 6.71 -7.15
CA ALA A 161 -1.66 8.05 -6.82
C ALA A 161 -0.20 8.05 -6.37
N LEU A 162 0.22 7.12 -5.51
CA LEU A 162 1.59 7.02 -5.04
C LEU A 162 2.58 6.69 -6.18
N PRO A 163 2.37 5.66 -7.04
CA PRO A 163 3.26 5.44 -8.18
C PRO A 163 3.23 6.58 -9.19
N THR A 164 2.10 7.27 -9.40
CA THR A 164 2.05 8.45 -10.29
C THR A 164 2.86 9.61 -9.71
N PHE A 165 2.77 9.87 -8.40
CA PHE A 165 3.59 10.86 -7.70
C PHE A 165 5.09 10.58 -7.90
N HIS A 166 5.52 9.34 -7.70
CA HIS A 166 6.92 8.96 -7.86
C HIS A 166 7.37 8.95 -9.33
N SER A 167 6.48 8.67 -10.28
CA SER A 167 6.77 8.82 -11.71
C SER A 167 7.05 10.27 -12.06
N TYR A 168 6.22 11.19 -11.57
CA TYR A 168 6.42 12.62 -11.79
C TYR A 168 7.66 13.15 -11.05
N LEU A 169 7.90 12.73 -9.82
CA LEU A 169 9.10 13.07 -9.07
C LEU A 169 10.37 12.69 -9.85
N GLN A 170 10.40 11.46 -10.39
CA GLN A 170 11.54 10.92 -11.12
C GLN A 170 11.75 11.59 -12.48
N GLY A 171 10.69 11.64 -13.29
CA GLY A 171 10.80 12.03 -14.70
C GLY A 171 10.33 13.47 -15.01
N GLY A 172 9.70 14.19 -14.08
CA GLY A 172 9.05 15.48 -14.36
C GLY A 172 7.82 15.38 -15.25
N VAL A 173 7.43 14.17 -15.63
CA VAL A 173 6.25 13.86 -16.44
C VAL A 173 5.56 12.62 -15.89
N VAL A 174 4.24 12.52 -16.11
CA VAL A 174 3.52 11.28 -15.86
C VAL A 174 3.70 10.39 -17.09
N SER A 175 4.39 9.26 -16.90
CA SER A 175 4.67 8.33 -18.00
C SER A 175 3.40 7.77 -18.64
N PRO A 176 3.24 7.78 -19.97
CA PRO A 176 2.13 7.10 -20.65
C PRO A 176 2.05 5.59 -20.34
N VAL A 177 3.20 4.96 -20.06
CA VAL A 177 3.30 3.55 -19.64
C VAL A 177 2.50 3.27 -18.37
N ALA A 178 2.29 4.29 -17.53
CA ALA A 178 1.44 4.19 -16.35
C ALA A 178 0.02 3.76 -16.71
N ALA A 179 -0.54 4.21 -17.82
CA ALA A 179 -1.87 3.79 -18.28
C ALA A 179 -1.92 2.30 -18.66
N GLY A 180 -0.80 1.68 -19.01
CA GLY A 180 -0.71 0.23 -19.29
C GLY A 180 -0.51 -0.61 -18.02
N LEU A 181 0.33 -0.16 -17.09
CA LEU A 181 0.72 -0.97 -15.91
C LEU A 181 -0.14 -0.74 -14.68
N LEU A 182 -0.53 0.52 -14.38
CA LEU A 182 -1.25 0.84 -13.14
C LEU A 182 -2.66 0.23 -13.03
N PRO A 183 -3.44 0.00 -14.10
CA PRO A 183 -4.72 -0.70 -13.97
C PRO A 183 -4.58 -2.09 -13.35
N GLY A 184 -3.61 -2.89 -13.80
CA GLY A 184 -3.31 -4.21 -13.23
C GLY A 184 -2.80 -4.10 -11.78
N PHE A 185 -1.88 -3.16 -11.53
CA PHE A 185 -1.34 -2.91 -10.19
C PHE A 185 -2.41 -2.44 -9.20
N SER A 186 -3.39 -1.64 -9.66
CA SER A 186 -4.53 -1.20 -8.85
C SER A 186 -5.40 -2.36 -8.39
N MET A 187 -5.68 -3.33 -9.25
CA MET A 187 -6.43 -4.53 -8.89
C MET A 187 -5.69 -5.36 -7.84
N LEU A 188 -4.39 -5.48 -7.96
CA LEU A 188 -3.55 -6.13 -6.94
C LEU A 188 -3.57 -5.35 -5.61
N SER A 189 -3.55 -4.02 -5.66
CA SER A 189 -3.68 -3.16 -4.47
C SER A 189 -5.04 -3.30 -3.81
N LEU A 190 -6.13 -3.39 -4.59
CA LEU A 190 -7.48 -3.65 -4.09
C LEU A 190 -7.56 -5.02 -3.39
N ALA A 191 -6.93 -6.05 -3.97
CA ALA A 191 -6.84 -7.35 -3.33
C ALA A 191 -6.16 -7.27 -1.96
N SER A 192 -5.06 -6.50 -1.84
CA SER A 192 -4.36 -6.26 -0.57
C SER A 192 -5.26 -5.53 0.44
N ALA A 193 -5.98 -4.51 0.00
CA ALA A 193 -6.89 -3.74 0.84
C ALA A 193 -8.00 -4.62 1.42
N ILE A 194 -8.67 -5.42 0.60
CA ILE A 194 -9.71 -6.39 1.05
C ILE A 194 -9.11 -7.41 2.01
N ALA A 195 -7.96 -8.00 1.69
CA ALA A 195 -7.32 -9.02 2.51
C ALA A 195 -6.85 -8.49 3.88
N SER A 196 -6.62 -7.19 4.00
CA SER A 196 -6.28 -6.55 5.29
C SER A 196 -7.40 -6.74 6.31
N GLY A 197 -8.66 -6.69 5.90
CA GLY A 197 -9.83 -6.86 6.77
C GLY A 197 -10.12 -8.31 7.21
N LEU A 198 -9.53 -9.34 6.55
CA LEU A 198 -9.84 -10.74 6.88
C LEU A 198 -9.54 -11.10 8.35
N ALA A 199 -8.45 -10.57 8.90
CA ALA A 199 -8.08 -10.80 10.29
C ALA A 199 -8.80 -9.87 11.28
N ASP A 200 -9.55 -8.91 10.79
CA ASP A 200 -10.22 -7.88 11.59
C ASP A 200 -11.75 -8.01 11.55
N GLU A 201 -12.30 -8.99 10.79
CA GLU A 201 -13.73 -9.13 10.53
C GLU A 201 -14.62 -8.98 11.78
N GLN A 202 -14.31 -9.72 12.86
CA GLN A 202 -15.17 -9.72 14.04
C GLN A 202 -15.01 -8.44 14.86
N SER A 203 -13.79 -7.96 15.04
CA SER A 203 -13.53 -6.69 15.74
C SER A 203 -14.07 -5.48 15.00
N ASP A 204 -13.97 -5.48 13.67
CA ASP A 204 -14.53 -4.44 12.82
C ASP A 204 -16.06 -4.41 12.90
N ARG A 205 -16.72 -5.58 12.85
CA ARG A 205 -18.18 -5.69 13.09
C ARG A 205 -18.56 -5.16 14.47
N ALA A 206 -17.83 -5.58 15.50
CA ALA A 206 -18.10 -5.14 16.88
C ALA A 206 -17.84 -3.64 17.09
N GLY A 207 -16.89 -3.08 16.32
CA GLY A 207 -16.55 -1.64 16.32
C GLY A 207 -17.37 -0.79 15.33
N GLY A 208 -18.34 -1.39 14.63
CA GLY A 208 -19.19 -0.68 13.67
C GLY A 208 -18.49 -0.26 12.38
N LYS A 209 -17.36 -0.89 12.02
CA LYS A 209 -16.70 -0.67 10.72
C LYS A 209 -17.47 -1.37 9.60
N THR A 210 -17.68 -0.64 8.51
CA THR A 210 -18.23 -1.18 7.26
C THR A 210 -17.07 -1.34 6.27
N THR A 211 -16.60 -2.58 6.12
CA THR A 211 -15.56 -2.98 5.17
C THR A 211 -16.12 -4.01 4.20
N VAL A 212 -15.42 -4.30 3.10
CA VAL A 212 -15.83 -5.39 2.20
C VAL A 212 -16.00 -6.68 2.99
N VAL A 213 -15.05 -7.00 3.88
CA VAL A 213 -15.11 -8.25 4.67
C VAL A 213 -16.30 -8.28 5.63
N THR A 214 -16.63 -7.17 6.30
CA THR A 214 -17.78 -7.11 7.19
C THR A 214 -19.11 -7.17 6.43
N LEU A 215 -19.17 -6.72 5.18
CA LEU A 215 -20.36 -6.75 4.35
C LEU A 215 -20.63 -8.15 3.79
N VAL A 216 -19.61 -8.78 3.20
CA VAL A 216 -19.82 -10.03 2.43
C VAL A 216 -19.39 -11.29 3.20
N GLY A 217 -18.68 -11.13 4.31
CA GLY A 217 -18.10 -12.22 5.10
C GLY A 217 -16.80 -12.78 4.51
N ASN A 218 -16.02 -13.48 5.37
CA ASN A 218 -14.71 -14.01 5.04
C ASN A 218 -14.68 -14.89 3.77
N PRO A 219 -15.61 -15.86 3.54
CA PRO A 219 -15.53 -16.74 2.38
C PRO A 219 -15.63 -16.00 1.04
N LEU A 220 -16.57 -15.05 0.92
CA LEU A 220 -16.74 -14.26 -0.31
C LEU A 220 -15.64 -13.22 -0.46
N ALA A 221 -15.20 -12.61 0.64
CA ALA A 221 -14.08 -11.67 0.60
C ALA A 221 -12.80 -12.32 0.06
N ARG A 222 -12.47 -13.57 0.46
CA ARG A 222 -11.32 -14.31 -0.10
C ARG A 222 -11.47 -14.55 -1.61
N ARG A 223 -12.67 -14.91 -2.09
CA ARG A 223 -12.93 -15.04 -3.53
C ARG A 223 -12.78 -13.72 -4.28
N LEU A 224 -13.21 -12.60 -3.68
CA LEU A 224 -13.00 -11.27 -4.26
C LEU A 224 -11.51 -10.93 -4.35
N VAL A 225 -10.72 -11.23 -3.31
CA VAL A 225 -9.26 -11.08 -3.34
C VAL A 225 -8.65 -11.86 -4.51
N GLU A 226 -9.01 -13.13 -4.66
CA GLU A 226 -8.50 -14.01 -5.72
C GLU A 226 -8.95 -13.55 -7.11
N ALA A 227 -10.16 -13.01 -7.23
CA ALA A 227 -10.68 -12.42 -8.47
C ALA A 227 -9.95 -11.14 -8.84
N CYS A 228 -9.67 -10.24 -7.87
CA CYS A 228 -8.88 -9.04 -8.10
C CYS A 228 -7.45 -9.38 -8.55
N VAL A 229 -6.81 -10.39 -7.93
CA VAL A 229 -5.49 -10.87 -8.37
C VAL A 229 -5.55 -11.42 -9.80
N ALA A 230 -6.56 -12.23 -10.13
CA ALA A 230 -6.72 -12.76 -11.48
C ALA A 230 -6.95 -11.65 -12.50
N LEU A 231 -7.77 -10.65 -12.17
CA LEU A 231 -8.03 -9.49 -13.04
C LEU A 231 -6.77 -8.64 -13.21
N GLY A 232 -6.01 -8.39 -12.14
CA GLY A 232 -4.74 -7.66 -12.23
C GLY A 232 -3.75 -8.34 -13.17
N ILE A 233 -3.61 -9.67 -13.05
CA ILE A 233 -2.78 -10.49 -13.95
C ILE A 233 -3.29 -10.39 -15.39
N ALA A 234 -4.60 -10.53 -15.62
CA ALA A 234 -5.19 -10.44 -16.96
C ALA A 234 -4.95 -9.06 -17.59
N LEU A 235 -5.10 -7.98 -16.83
CA LEU A 235 -4.82 -6.62 -17.29
C LEU A 235 -3.35 -6.46 -17.69
N TRP A 236 -2.41 -7.00 -16.92
CA TRP A 236 -0.99 -6.98 -17.30
C TRP A 236 -0.67 -7.82 -18.52
N LEU A 237 -1.31 -8.99 -18.70
CA LEU A 237 -1.13 -9.80 -19.91
C LEU A 237 -1.66 -9.11 -21.17
N LEU A 238 -2.72 -8.32 -21.04
CA LEU A 238 -3.34 -7.57 -22.13
C LEU A 238 -2.70 -6.19 -22.36
N ALA A 239 -1.97 -5.65 -21.38
CA ALA A 239 -1.40 -4.30 -21.43
C ALA A 239 -0.54 -4.03 -22.69
N PRO A 240 0.30 -4.96 -23.20
CA PRO A 240 1.08 -4.73 -24.41
C PRO A 240 0.23 -4.47 -25.67
N LEU A 241 -1.02 -4.94 -25.70
CA LEU A 241 -1.94 -4.69 -26.83
C LEU A 241 -2.33 -3.22 -26.95
N THR A 242 -2.13 -2.41 -25.91
CA THR A 242 -2.34 -0.96 -25.95
C THR A 242 -1.23 -0.21 -26.69
N GLY A 243 -0.09 -0.84 -26.92
CA GLY A 243 1.11 -0.19 -27.43
C GLY A 243 1.81 0.76 -26.45
N LEU A 244 1.33 0.86 -25.20
CA LEU A 244 1.86 1.77 -24.18
C LEU A 244 2.99 1.15 -23.36
N VAL A 245 3.06 -0.16 -23.27
CA VAL A 245 4.03 -0.91 -22.45
C VAL A 245 4.54 -2.13 -23.21
N GLY A 246 5.83 -2.44 -23.07
CA GLY A 246 6.45 -3.61 -23.68
C GLY A 246 5.95 -4.93 -23.11
N PHE A 247 6.16 -6.02 -23.87
CA PHE A 247 5.81 -7.37 -23.42
C PHE A 247 6.59 -7.79 -22.17
N LEU A 248 7.88 -7.47 -22.10
CA LEU A 248 8.76 -7.92 -21.01
C LEU A 248 8.32 -7.45 -19.64
N PRO A 249 8.13 -6.13 -19.35
CA PRO A 249 7.69 -5.66 -18.04
C PRO A 249 6.27 -6.16 -17.70
N ALA A 250 5.33 -6.10 -18.65
CA ALA A 250 3.96 -6.49 -18.41
C ALA A 250 3.81 -8.00 -18.15
N TRP A 251 4.38 -8.84 -19.01
CA TRP A 251 4.31 -10.29 -18.85
C TRP A 251 5.20 -10.82 -17.73
N GLY A 252 6.38 -10.22 -17.53
CA GLY A 252 7.26 -10.58 -16.39
C GLY A 252 6.55 -10.40 -15.06
N GLY A 253 5.91 -9.25 -14.85
CA GLY A 253 5.08 -9.00 -13.67
C GLY A 253 3.89 -9.96 -13.56
N ALA A 254 3.15 -10.16 -14.67
CA ALA A 254 1.99 -11.04 -14.73
C ALA A 254 2.33 -12.51 -14.41
N LEU A 255 3.38 -13.06 -15.03
CA LEU A 255 3.79 -14.44 -14.80
C LEU A 255 4.30 -14.67 -13.39
N THR A 256 5.02 -13.69 -12.82
CA THR A 256 5.45 -13.72 -11.42
C THR A 256 4.25 -13.73 -10.47
N ALA A 257 3.28 -12.84 -10.67
CA ALA A 257 2.06 -12.80 -9.87
C ALA A 257 1.23 -14.10 -10.05
N LEU A 258 1.15 -14.67 -11.26
CA LEU A 258 0.47 -15.93 -11.55
C LEU A 258 1.13 -17.12 -10.83
N TRP A 259 2.45 -17.13 -10.73
CA TRP A 259 3.19 -18.15 -9.97
C TRP A 259 2.75 -18.18 -8.51
N HIS A 260 2.75 -17.01 -7.86
CA HIS A 260 2.36 -16.88 -6.45
C HIS A 260 0.86 -17.10 -6.21
N ARG A 261 0.00 -16.74 -7.20
CA ARG A 261 -1.45 -16.95 -7.12
C ARG A 261 -1.82 -18.42 -6.89
N ARG A 262 -1.05 -19.38 -7.39
CA ARG A 262 -1.29 -20.81 -7.15
C ARG A 262 -1.24 -21.16 -5.66
N ALA A 263 -0.27 -20.63 -4.93
CA ALA A 263 -0.13 -20.84 -3.50
C ALA A 263 -1.21 -20.06 -2.72
N LEU A 264 -1.56 -18.85 -3.15
CA LEU A 264 -2.67 -18.07 -2.60
C LEU A 264 -3.97 -18.88 -2.61
N VAL A 265 -4.37 -19.38 -3.78
CA VAL A 265 -5.63 -20.15 -3.93
C VAL A 265 -5.61 -21.43 -3.10
N ARG A 266 -4.47 -22.14 -3.05
CA ARG A 266 -4.34 -23.38 -2.24
C ARG A 266 -4.47 -23.12 -0.74
N SER A 267 -4.05 -21.97 -0.25
CA SER A 267 -4.15 -21.60 1.17
C SER A 267 -5.50 -20.96 1.54
N SER A 268 -6.37 -20.72 0.57
CA SER A 268 -7.62 -19.99 0.75
C SER A 268 -8.56 -20.65 1.75
N ASP A 269 -8.83 -21.96 1.63
CA ASP A 269 -9.81 -22.64 2.47
C ASP A 269 -9.38 -22.77 3.94
N ALA A 270 -8.10 -22.68 4.24
CA ALA A 270 -7.60 -22.64 5.60
C ALA A 270 -7.76 -21.24 6.24
N ALA A 271 -7.73 -20.17 5.46
CA ALA A 271 -7.75 -18.78 5.94
C ALA A 271 -9.14 -18.29 6.39
N ARG A 272 -9.82 -19.11 7.22
CA ARG A 272 -11.17 -18.82 7.76
C ARG A 272 -11.13 -17.71 8.80
N SER A 273 -12.32 -17.21 9.18
CA SER A 273 -12.46 -16.24 10.28
C SER A 273 -11.77 -16.78 11.54
N ASN A 274 -10.96 -15.92 12.18
CA ASN A 274 -10.14 -16.21 13.38
C ASN A 274 -9.00 -17.23 13.21
N ALA A 275 -8.79 -17.82 12.04
CA ALA A 275 -7.63 -18.65 11.75
C ALA A 275 -6.41 -17.76 11.45
N PHE A 276 -5.94 -16.99 12.44
CA PHE A 276 -4.93 -15.92 12.25
C PHE A 276 -3.61 -16.40 11.64
N ALA A 277 -3.15 -17.62 12.00
CA ALA A 277 -1.95 -18.21 11.44
C ALA A 277 -2.12 -18.50 9.94
N ASP A 278 -3.23 -19.12 9.56
CA ASP A 278 -3.53 -19.45 8.16
C ASP A 278 -3.81 -18.20 7.32
N GLN A 279 -4.49 -17.21 7.90
CA GLN A 279 -4.70 -15.91 7.27
C GLN A 279 -3.36 -15.17 7.04
N LYS A 280 -2.38 -15.34 7.93
CA LYS A 280 -1.03 -14.79 7.74
C LYS A 280 -0.32 -15.47 6.56
N VAL A 281 -0.45 -16.79 6.42
CA VAL A 281 0.09 -17.55 5.27
C VAL A 281 -0.58 -17.09 3.98
N TYR A 282 -1.91 -17.04 3.94
CA TYR A 282 -2.69 -16.56 2.80
C TYR A 282 -2.27 -15.15 2.36
N LYS A 283 -2.20 -14.21 3.30
CA LYS A 283 -1.73 -12.83 3.02
C LYS A 283 -0.26 -12.80 2.58
N GLY A 284 0.57 -13.69 3.10
CA GLY A 284 1.96 -13.83 2.65
C GLY A 284 2.07 -14.18 1.17
N HIS A 285 1.26 -15.12 0.68
CA HIS A 285 1.20 -15.48 -0.74
C HIS A 285 0.62 -14.34 -1.60
N LEU A 286 -0.39 -13.63 -1.10
CA LEU A 286 -0.93 -12.44 -1.76
C LEU A 286 0.14 -11.36 -1.91
N HIS A 287 0.81 -11.01 -0.82
CA HIS A 287 1.87 -10.00 -0.85
C HIS A 287 3.04 -10.41 -1.76
N ALA A 288 3.41 -11.70 -1.78
CA ALA A 288 4.42 -12.19 -2.70
C ALA A 288 3.99 -12.00 -4.18
N ALA A 289 2.71 -12.24 -4.50
CA ALA A 289 2.19 -11.98 -5.85
C ALA A 289 2.29 -10.50 -6.22
N ILE A 290 1.88 -9.61 -5.33
CA ILE A 290 1.84 -8.15 -5.55
C ILE A 290 3.26 -7.58 -5.63
N TRP A 291 4.07 -7.86 -4.59
CA TRP A 291 5.39 -7.23 -4.45
C TRP A 291 6.38 -7.75 -5.48
N ASN A 292 6.51 -9.08 -5.61
CA ASN A 292 7.44 -9.64 -6.59
C ASN A 292 6.97 -9.34 -8.03
N GLY A 293 5.65 -9.42 -8.31
CA GLY A 293 5.11 -9.05 -9.61
C GLY A 293 5.39 -7.58 -9.94
N GLY A 294 5.14 -6.66 -8.99
CA GLY A 294 5.42 -5.23 -9.15
C GLY A 294 6.91 -4.94 -9.31
N LEU A 295 7.77 -5.57 -8.50
CA LEU A 295 9.22 -5.37 -8.59
C LEU A 295 9.80 -5.91 -9.91
N VAL A 296 9.36 -7.08 -10.38
CA VAL A 296 9.79 -7.62 -11.68
C VAL A 296 9.33 -6.72 -12.82
N ALA A 297 8.08 -6.26 -12.81
CA ALA A 297 7.58 -5.31 -13.82
C ALA A 297 8.41 -4.02 -13.82
N ALA A 298 8.67 -3.43 -12.65
CA ALA A 298 9.47 -2.22 -12.50
C ALA A 298 10.91 -2.40 -12.96
N THR A 299 11.56 -3.51 -12.58
CA THR A 299 12.94 -3.81 -12.98
C THR A 299 13.06 -3.96 -14.50
N LEU A 300 12.18 -4.75 -15.11
CA LEU A 300 12.19 -4.96 -16.55
C LEU A 300 11.88 -3.68 -17.33
N LEU A 301 10.97 -2.83 -16.80
CA LEU A 301 10.67 -1.53 -17.37
C LEU A 301 11.89 -0.59 -17.32
N GLY A 302 12.59 -0.53 -16.19
CA GLY A 302 13.80 0.30 -16.05
C GLY A 302 14.96 -0.18 -16.92
N LEU A 303 14.96 -1.45 -17.37
CA LEU A 303 15.96 -2.01 -18.24
C LEU A 303 15.62 -1.88 -19.74
N GLU A 304 14.36 -1.62 -20.11
CA GLU A 304 13.94 -1.50 -21.52
C GLU A 304 14.80 -0.51 -22.35
N PRO A 305 15.18 0.68 -21.84
CA PRO A 305 16.02 1.60 -22.60
C PRO A 305 17.42 1.08 -22.95
N LEU A 306 17.89 0.01 -22.29
CA LEU A 306 19.21 -0.56 -22.54
C LEU A 306 19.27 -1.48 -23.75
N TRP A 307 18.11 -1.94 -24.27
CA TRP A 307 18.01 -2.83 -25.43
C TRP A 307 17.00 -2.38 -26.49
N ALA A 308 16.43 -1.18 -26.34
CA ALA A 308 15.66 -0.48 -27.37
C ALA A 308 16.57 0.37 -28.26
#